data_9d163e3365f628227ea60842b3e1b21d
#
_entry.id   9d163e3365f628227ea60842b3e1b21d
#
_cell.length_a   1.000
_cell.length_b   1.000
_cell.length_c   1.000
_cell.angle_alpha   90.00
_cell.angle_beta   90.00
_cell.angle_gamma   90.00
#
_symmetry.space_group_name_H-M   'P 1'
#
loop_
_entity.id
_entity.type
_entity.pdbx_description
1 polymer ?
#
loop_
_entity_poly.entity_id
_entity_poly.type
_entity_poly.pdbx_seq_one_letter_code
_entity_poly.pdbx_strand_id
1 'polypeptide(L)'
;MSLRRSLAAVAATSMAAVATAGIATAAEPSEMSPLAITRVASGLNQAWAVDFLPGGTPLFTQKDARKISKIENGKVVDVQTISGVSVTKEAGLLGLAVSPNYATDQTVFIYYTTSSDNRIAKLKLGQNPTPIVTGIPRGSQFHHGGRLRFGPDGHLYAGTGDGQNGGNAQNDNSLGGKILRIDANGNAAPGNPGGRKWISKGHRNVQGLTWVGNQLYATDIGPSNVDELNKIDVGKNYGWPSYMGNGSNPAYTNPIKTWPTSQATPSGIAYYKNSFYIASLKGGTYKTNTSGSGGKIYTGQGRTRDEVAGPDGKLWVVTPGSIYTADGN
;
A
#
# COMPACT_ATOMS: atom_id res chain seq x y z
N MET A 1 85.24 -53.55 23.77
CA MET A 1 85.21 -52.15 24.17
C MET A 1 84.25 -51.44 23.24
N SER A 2 83.04 -51.13 23.66
CA SER A 2 81.97 -50.56 22.85
C SER A 2 81.53 -49.29 23.55
N LEU A 3 81.73 -48.14 22.87
CA LEU A 3 81.24 -46.86 23.30
C LEU A 3 79.79 -46.68 22.78
N ARG A 4 78.84 -46.56 23.66
CA ARG A 4 77.49 -46.11 23.34
C ARG A 4 77.45 -44.63 23.35
N ARG A 5 77.04 -44.03 22.18
CA ARG A 5 76.70 -42.62 22.08
C ARG A 5 75.18 -42.46 22.25
N SER A 6 74.76 -41.72 23.26
CA SER A 6 73.38 -41.32 23.49
C SER A 6 73.03 -40.13 22.60
N LEU A 7 72.00 -40.25 21.82
CA LEU A 7 71.33 -39.13 21.12
C LEU A 7 70.22 -38.61 22.01
N ALA A 8 70.30 -37.37 22.38
CA ALA A 8 69.23 -36.61 23.00
C ALA A 8 68.28 -36.06 21.88
N ALA A 9 67.02 -36.46 21.92
CA ALA A 9 65.97 -35.91 21.06
C ALA A 9 65.39 -34.66 21.71
N VAL A 10 65.47 -33.52 21.01
CA VAL A 10 64.81 -32.30 21.39
C VAL A 10 63.42 -32.32 20.76
N ALA A 11 62.38 -32.41 21.61
CA ALA A 11 61.00 -32.29 21.19
C ALA A 11 60.63 -30.80 21.05
N ALA A 12 60.38 -30.34 19.82
CA ALA A 12 59.82 -29.03 19.56
C ALA A 12 58.29 -29.10 19.64
N THR A 13 57.73 -28.52 20.67
CA THR A 13 56.28 -28.30 20.80
C THR A 13 55.84 -27.10 19.97
N SER A 14 55.15 -27.35 18.86
CA SER A 14 54.48 -26.31 18.09
C SER A 14 53.14 -25.99 18.76
N MET A 15 53.01 -24.80 19.34
CA MET A 15 51.74 -24.22 19.75
C MET A 15 50.97 -23.79 18.50
N ALA A 16 49.91 -24.50 18.16
CA ALA A 16 48.90 -24.03 17.18
C ALA A 16 48.06 -22.97 17.84
N ALA A 17 48.14 -21.73 17.38
CA ALA A 17 47.17 -20.69 17.75
C ALA A 17 45.87 -20.93 17.04
N VAL A 18 44.84 -21.34 17.81
CA VAL A 18 43.46 -21.41 17.33
C VAL A 18 42.92 -19.97 17.23
N ALA A 19 42.83 -19.41 16.01
CA ALA A 19 42.11 -18.18 15.76
C ALA A 19 40.62 -18.47 15.89
N THR A 20 40.00 -18.02 16.96
CA THR A 20 38.53 -17.98 17.08
C THR A 20 38.02 -16.86 16.14
N ALA A 21 37.51 -17.26 14.97
CA ALA A 21 36.74 -16.35 14.13
C ALA A 21 35.50 -15.94 14.92
N GLY A 22 35.45 -14.68 15.38
CA GLY A 22 34.27 -14.10 15.98
C GLY A 22 33.16 -14.13 14.95
N ILE A 23 32.07 -14.83 15.20
CA ILE A 23 30.84 -14.74 14.46
C ILE A 23 30.33 -13.32 14.72
N ALA A 24 30.42 -12.45 13.71
CA ALA A 24 29.77 -11.15 13.74
C ALA A 24 28.26 -11.44 13.81
N THR A 25 27.65 -11.30 14.98
CA THR A 25 26.21 -11.26 15.12
C THR A 25 25.72 -10.07 14.31
N ALA A 26 24.91 -10.33 13.27
CA ALA A 26 24.20 -9.27 12.57
C ALA A 26 23.48 -8.44 13.63
N ALA A 27 23.79 -7.13 13.68
CA ALA A 27 23.11 -6.22 14.59
C ALA A 27 21.59 -6.33 14.31
N GLU A 28 20.82 -6.65 15.34
CA GLU A 28 19.37 -6.56 15.30
C GLU A 28 19.02 -5.17 14.76
N PRO A 29 18.07 -5.06 13.80
CA PRO A 29 17.67 -3.76 13.30
C PRO A 29 17.20 -2.92 14.49
N SER A 30 17.89 -1.81 14.76
CA SER A 30 17.55 -0.91 15.84
C SER A 30 16.06 -0.56 15.73
N GLU A 31 15.27 -0.84 16.76
CA GLU A 31 13.88 -0.43 16.81
C GLU A 31 13.84 1.09 16.59
N MET A 32 13.21 1.50 15.49
CA MET A 32 13.05 2.93 15.19
C MET A 32 12.15 3.53 16.26
N SER A 33 12.51 4.72 16.75
CA SER A 33 11.72 5.43 17.75
C SER A 33 10.24 5.48 17.36
N PRO A 34 9.31 5.26 18.31
CA PRO A 34 7.89 5.33 18.04
C PRO A 34 7.48 6.67 17.43
N LEU A 35 6.62 6.64 16.43
CA LEU A 35 6.04 7.85 15.87
C LEU A 35 5.02 8.42 16.87
N ALA A 36 5.27 9.63 17.38
CA ALA A 36 4.30 10.33 18.23
C ALA A 36 3.09 10.74 17.37
N ILE A 37 1.90 10.26 17.74
CA ILE A 37 0.66 10.52 17.01
C ILE A 37 -0.38 11.21 17.88
N THR A 38 -1.14 12.13 17.26
CA THR A 38 -2.27 12.84 17.89
C THR A 38 -3.57 12.37 17.26
N ARG A 39 -4.52 11.92 18.07
CA ARG A 39 -5.83 11.49 17.57
C ARG A 39 -6.70 12.70 17.21
N VAL A 40 -7.21 12.72 15.98
CA VAL A 40 -8.09 13.79 15.45
C VAL A 40 -9.53 13.33 15.23
N ALA A 41 -9.78 12.02 15.14
CA ALA A 41 -11.12 11.45 15.09
C ALA A 41 -11.14 10.05 15.72
N SER A 42 -12.31 9.66 16.29
CA SER A 42 -12.54 8.33 16.86
C SER A 42 -13.99 7.91 16.73
N GLY A 43 -14.30 6.65 17.11
CA GLY A 43 -15.66 6.10 16.98
C GLY A 43 -16.06 5.79 15.53
N LEU A 44 -15.06 5.59 14.64
CA LEU A 44 -15.29 5.36 13.22
C LEU A 44 -15.63 3.88 12.93
N ASN A 45 -16.42 3.67 11.87
CA ASN A 45 -16.81 2.34 11.45
C ASN A 45 -16.00 1.90 10.23
N GLN A 46 -14.82 1.29 10.48
CA GLN A 46 -13.89 0.82 9.45
C GLN A 46 -13.47 1.96 8.49
N ALA A 47 -12.89 3.05 9.03
CA ALA A 47 -12.31 4.09 8.20
C ALA A 47 -11.29 3.47 7.22
N TRP A 48 -11.36 3.86 5.92
CA TRP A 48 -10.61 3.16 4.88
C TRP A 48 -9.67 4.07 4.10
N ALA A 49 -10.12 5.21 3.63
CA ALA A 49 -9.34 6.17 2.87
C ALA A 49 -9.60 7.58 3.39
N VAL A 50 -8.58 8.44 3.35
CA VAL A 50 -8.70 9.88 3.60
C VAL A 50 -8.10 10.66 2.43
N ASP A 51 -8.72 11.77 2.10
CA ASP A 51 -8.23 12.80 1.19
C ASP A 51 -8.75 14.18 1.66
N PHE A 52 -8.36 15.26 1.01
CA PHE A 52 -8.61 16.61 1.52
C PHE A 52 -9.37 17.46 0.51
N LEU A 53 -10.40 18.14 1.00
CA LEU A 53 -11.05 19.23 0.26
C LEU A 53 -10.15 20.46 0.20
N PRO A 54 -10.35 21.39 -0.75
CA PRO A 54 -9.70 22.69 -0.70
C PRO A 54 -9.86 23.35 0.68
N GLY A 55 -8.79 23.93 1.19
CA GLY A 55 -8.76 24.47 2.55
C GLY A 55 -8.38 23.44 3.63
N GLY A 56 -8.09 22.20 3.23
CA GLY A 56 -7.50 21.18 4.13
C GLY A 56 -8.52 20.39 4.94
N THR A 57 -9.83 20.51 4.70
CA THR A 57 -10.85 19.72 5.40
C THR A 57 -10.71 18.24 5.03
N PRO A 58 -10.44 17.34 6.00
CA PRO A 58 -10.31 15.92 5.74
C PRO A 58 -11.66 15.30 5.38
N LEU A 59 -11.71 14.60 4.25
CA LEU A 59 -12.83 13.81 3.78
C LEU A 59 -12.42 12.33 3.80
N PHE A 60 -13.24 11.45 4.32
CA PHE A 60 -12.87 10.05 4.46
C PHE A 60 -14.05 9.10 4.27
N THR A 61 -13.74 7.84 3.92
CA THR A 61 -14.73 6.78 3.82
C THR A 61 -14.78 5.94 5.09
N GLN A 62 -15.99 5.51 5.47
CA GLN A 62 -16.24 4.49 6.46
C GLN A 62 -16.80 3.25 5.75
N LYS A 63 -15.96 2.23 5.61
CA LYS A 63 -16.18 1.05 4.74
C LYS A 63 -17.48 0.33 5.03
N ASP A 64 -17.71 -0.06 6.29
CA ASP A 64 -18.86 -0.88 6.68
C ASP A 64 -20.13 -0.04 6.87
N ALA A 65 -19.97 1.20 7.33
CA ALA A 65 -21.08 2.15 7.40
C ALA A 65 -21.52 2.68 6.04
N ARG A 66 -20.74 2.46 4.97
CA ARG A 66 -20.99 2.95 3.60
C ARG A 66 -21.09 4.48 3.52
N LYS A 67 -20.39 5.19 4.41
CA LYS A 67 -20.51 6.63 4.55
C LYS A 67 -19.26 7.35 4.03
N ILE A 68 -19.50 8.50 3.43
CA ILE A 68 -18.50 9.56 3.31
C ILE A 68 -18.71 10.49 4.49
N SER A 69 -17.64 10.79 5.21
CA SER A 69 -17.64 11.68 6.37
C SER A 69 -16.49 12.67 6.27
N LYS A 70 -16.57 13.77 7.00
CA LYS A 70 -15.51 14.79 7.10
C LYS A 70 -15.18 15.08 8.57
N ILE A 71 -14.00 15.66 8.80
CA ILE A 71 -13.68 16.25 10.11
C ILE A 71 -13.81 17.75 9.97
N GLU A 72 -14.70 18.34 10.75
CA GLU A 72 -14.99 19.77 10.75
C GLU A 72 -15.06 20.28 12.20
N ASN A 73 -14.28 21.30 12.52
CA ASN A 73 -14.19 21.86 13.88
C ASN A 73 -13.90 20.79 14.96
N GLY A 74 -13.00 19.82 14.63
CA GLY A 74 -12.61 18.72 15.51
C GLY A 74 -13.69 17.65 15.70
N LYS A 75 -14.79 17.67 14.94
CA LYS A 75 -15.88 16.71 15.02
C LYS A 75 -16.02 15.93 13.72
N VAL A 76 -16.42 14.67 13.85
CA VAL A 76 -16.82 13.83 12.70
C VAL A 76 -18.23 14.21 12.30
N VAL A 77 -18.40 14.56 11.01
CA VAL A 77 -19.68 14.91 10.40
C VAL A 77 -19.92 13.96 9.23
N ASP A 78 -21.02 13.20 9.29
CA ASP A 78 -21.44 12.35 8.17
C ASP A 78 -21.96 13.23 7.03
N VAL A 79 -21.43 13.05 5.82
CA VAL A 79 -21.81 13.82 4.63
C VAL A 79 -22.93 13.11 3.90
N GLN A 80 -22.72 11.80 3.60
CA GLN A 80 -23.75 10.98 2.95
C GLN A 80 -23.47 9.49 3.10
N THR A 81 -24.54 8.69 2.92
CA THR A 81 -24.47 7.22 2.79
C THR A 81 -24.57 6.85 1.32
N ILE A 82 -23.68 5.96 0.86
CA ILE A 82 -23.68 5.46 -0.53
C ILE A 82 -24.56 4.21 -0.62
N SER A 83 -25.58 4.28 -1.43
CA SER A 83 -26.48 3.14 -1.69
C SER A 83 -25.84 2.11 -2.62
N GLY A 84 -26.37 0.87 -2.60
CA GLY A 84 -25.91 -0.23 -3.47
C GLY A 84 -24.54 -0.81 -3.10
N VAL A 85 -23.91 -0.37 -1.99
CA VAL A 85 -22.65 -0.91 -1.50
C VAL A 85 -22.90 -2.25 -0.80
N SER A 86 -22.20 -3.29 -1.26
CA SER A 86 -22.15 -4.61 -0.64
C SER A 86 -20.97 -4.66 0.35
N VAL A 87 -21.24 -5.06 1.58
CA VAL A 87 -20.24 -5.14 2.65
C VAL A 87 -19.97 -6.60 2.99
N THR A 88 -18.70 -7.00 2.89
CA THR A 88 -18.16 -8.26 3.39
C THR A 88 -16.82 -8.00 4.08
N LYS A 89 -15.94 -8.99 4.22
CA LYS A 89 -14.66 -8.79 4.92
C LYS A 89 -13.82 -7.63 4.37
N GLU A 90 -13.45 -7.66 3.08
CA GLU A 90 -12.73 -6.55 2.45
C GLU A 90 -13.65 -5.62 1.64
N ALA A 91 -14.79 -6.12 1.17
CA ALA A 91 -15.75 -5.37 0.38
C ALA A 91 -16.43 -4.26 1.18
N GLY A 92 -16.81 -3.18 0.51
CA GLY A 92 -17.50 -2.05 1.10
C GLY A 92 -17.29 -0.76 0.31
N LEU A 93 -17.43 0.38 0.98
CA LEU A 93 -17.01 1.68 0.47
C LEU A 93 -15.52 1.87 0.78
N LEU A 94 -14.67 1.78 -0.22
CA LEU A 94 -13.22 1.67 -0.06
C LEU A 94 -12.51 3.01 -0.31
N GLY A 95 -11.95 3.18 -1.50
CA GLY A 95 -11.16 4.33 -1.88
C GLY A 95 -11.96 5.62 -2.04
N LEU A 96 -11.29 6.73 -1.82
CA LEU A 96 -11.79 8.07 -2.05
C LEU A 96 -10.65 8.91 -2.62
N ALA A 97 -10.96 9.77 -3.60
CA ALA A 97 -10.05 10.78 -4.10
C ALA A 97 -10.83 12.06 -4.42
N VAL A 98 -10.33 13.20 -3.99
CA VAL A 98 -10.88 14.53 -4.31
C VAL A 98 -10.29 14.98 -5.65
N SER A 99 -11.12 15.52 -6.54
CA SER A 99 -10.65 16.08 -7.81
C SER A 99 -9.58 17.16 -7.57
N PRO A 100 -8.47 17.16 -8.30
CA PRO A 100 -7.51 18.26 -8.24
C PRO A 100 -8.13 19.60 -8.70
N ASN A 101 -9.25 19.53 -9.44
CA ASN A 101 -10.03 20.70 -9.87
C ASN A 101 -11.29 20.93 -9.03
N TYR A 102 -11.34 20.39 -7.80
CA TYR A 102 -12.54 20.41 -6.94
C TYR A 102 -13.15 21.82 -6.77
N ALA A 103 -12.33 22.85 -6.68
CA ALA A 103 -12.82 24.23 -6.58
C ALA A 103 -13.77 24.62 -7.74
N THR A 104 -13.58 24.02 -8.92
CA THR A 104 -14.38 24.28 -10.12
C THR A 104 -15.44 23.21 -10.34
N ASP A 105 -15.06 21.91 -10.24
CA ASP A 105 -15.93 20.79 -10.62
C ASP A 105 -16.69 20.16 -9.46
N GLN A 106 -16.28 20.43 -8.21
CA GLN A 106 -16.83 19.89 -6.97
C GLN A 106 -16.93 18.35 -6.95
N THR A 107 -16.02 17.68 -7.67
CA THR A 107 -16.09 16.25 -7.89
C THR A 107 -15.26 15.47 -6.87
N VAL A 108 -15.84 14.40 -6.35
CA VAL A 108 -15.18 13.37 -5.54
C VAL A 108 -15.32 12.04 -6.26
N PHE A 109 -14.29 11.22 -6.20
CA PHE A 109 -14.27 9.87 -6.76
C PHE A 109 -14.28 8.85 -5.62
N ILE A 110 -15.04 7.78 -5.79
CA ILE A 110 -15.11 6.68 -4.84
C ILE A 110 -14.90 5.34 -5.53
N TYR A 111 -14.29 4.40 -4.81
CA TYR A 111 -14.22 3.00 -5.18
C TYR A 111 -15.07 2.20 -4.20
N TYR A 112 -16.00 1.40 -4.71
CA TYR A 112 -16.89 0.61 -3.87
C TYR A 112 -17.27 -0.72 -4.50
N THR A 113 -17.67 -1.67 -3.66
CA THR A 113 -18.13 -3.00 -4.06
C THR A 113 -19.65 -3.03 -4.15
N THR A 114 -20.18 -3.59 -5.22
CA THR A 114 -21.61 -3.90 -5.38
C THR A 114 -21.87 -5.40 -5.19
N SER A 115 -23.07 -5.86 -5.45
CA SER A 115 -23.40 -7.31 -5.45
C SER A 115 -22.70 -8.06 -6.60
N SER A 116 -22.36 -7.37 -7.70
CA SER A 116 -21.83 -7.99 -8.93
C SER A 116 -20.36 -7.71 -9.19
N ASP A 117 -19.85 -6.52 -8.85
CA ASP A 117 -18.52 -6.04 -9.23
C ASP A 117 -17.99 -5.01 -8.24
N ASN A 118 -16.73 -4.61 -8.42
CA ASN A 118 -16.21 -3.37 -7.85
C ASN A 118 -16.34 -2.26 -8.91
N ARG A 119 -16.56 -1.01 -8.45
CA ARG A 119 -16.80 0.15 -9.32
C ARG A 119 -16.00 1.36 -8.86
N ILE A 120 -15.67 2.19 -9.85
CA ILE A 120 -15.26 3.58 -9.61
C ILE A 120 -16.43 4.47 -10.05
N ALA A 121 -16.81 5.40 -9.20
CA ALA A 121 -17.84 6.39 -9.51
C ALA A 121 -17.38 7.79 -9.14
N LYS A 122 -17.93 8.79 -9.82
CA LYS A 122 -17.81 10.21 -9.47
C LYS A 122 -19.12 10.75 -8.90
N LEU A 123 -19.01 11.72 -8.01
CA LEU A 123 -20.17 12.39 -7.43
C LEU A 123 -19.81 13.80 -6.98
N LYS A 124 -20.82 14.65 -6.85
CA LYS A 124 -20.77 15.83 -5.97
C LYS A 124 -21.32 15.44 -4.61
N LEU A 125 -20.72 15.93 -3.53
CA LEU A 125 -21.17 15.60 -2.19
C LEU A 125 -22.66 15.94 -2.02
N GLY A 126 -23.43 15.00 -1.46
CA GLY A 126 -24.88 15.07 -1.34
C GLY A 126 -25.65 14.56 -2.57
N GLN A 127 -24.99 14.22 -3.68
CA GLN A 127 -25.61 13.67 -4.89
C GLN A 127 -25.31 12.17 -5.05
N ASN A 128 -26.14 11.46 -5.81
CA ASN A 128 -25.91 10.06 -6.11
C ASN A 128 -24.64 9.86 -6.97
N PRO A 129 -23.83 8.83 -6.69
CA PRO A 129 -22.66 8.53 -7.48
C PRO A 129 -23.03 8.06 -8.89
N THR A 130 -22.30 8.54 -9.88
CA THR A 130 -22.37 8.08 -11.27
C THR A 130 -21.18 7.16 -11.55
N PRO A 131 -21.40 5.87 -11.83
CA PRO A 131 -20.31 4.95 -12.17
C PRO A 131 -19.58 5.40 -13.45
N ILE A 132 -18.25 5.40 -13.42
CA ILE A 132 -17.39 5.72 -14.56
C ILE A 132 -16.54 4.50 -14.99
N VAL A 133 -16.31 3.55 -14.08
CA VAL A 133 -15.73 2.24 -14.38
C VAL A 133 -16.54 1.18 -13.66
N THR A 134 -16.98 0.16 -14.39
CA THR A 134 -17.70 -1.01 -13.88
C THR A 134 -17.01 -2.30 -14.31
N GLY A 135 -17.44 -3.45 -13.78
CA GLY A 135 -16.89 -4.73 -14.17
C GLY A 135 -15.49 -5.02 -13.63
N ILE A 136 -15.01 -4.30 -12.63
CA ILE A 136 -13.79 -4.67 -11.93
C ILE A 136 -14.11 -5.94 -11.11
N PRO A 137 -13.37 -7.05 -11.31
CA PRO A 137 -13.64 -8.30 -10.62
C PRO A 137 -13.69 -8.11 -9.09
N ARG A 138 -14.69 -8.72 -8.47
CA ARG A 138 -14.80 -8.78 -7.01
C ARG A 138 -14.56 -10.20 -6.52
N GLY A 139 -13.90 -10.34 -5.39
CA GLY A 139 -13.86 -11.60 -4.66
C GLY A 139 -15.13 -11.82 -3.84
N SER A 140 -15.34 -13.05 -3.37
CA SER A 140 -16.41 -13.33 -2.42
C SER A 140 -16.20 -12.64 -1.07
N GLN A 141 -14.93 -12.55 -0.62
CA GLN A 141 -14.54 -11.97 0.66
C GLN A 141 -13.32 -11.05 0.59
N PHE A 142 -12.36 -11.30 -0.31
CA PHE A 142 -11.05 -10.67 -0.35
C PHE A 142 -10.66 -10.24 -1.77
N HIS A 143 -9.54 -9.54 -1.88
CA HIS A 143 -8.89 -9.10 -3.12
C HIS A 143 -9.75 -8.12 -3.92
N HIS A 144 -10.24 -7.10 -3.24
CA HIS A 144 -11.00 -6.03 -3.87
C HIS A 144 -10.10 -4.87 -4.38
N GLY A 145 -8.86 -4.75 -3.88
CA GLY A 145 -8.03 -3.57 -4.10
C GLY A 145 -8.64 -2.34 -3.45
N GLY A 146 -8.91 -1.32 -4.26
CA GLY A 146 -9.78 -0.20 -3.88
C GLY A 146 -9.09 1.13 -3.68
N ARG A 147 -7.75 1.23 -3.72
CA ARG A 147 -7.05 2.49 -3.54
C ARG A 147 -7.28 3.41 -4.73
N LEU A 148 -7.72 4.64 -4.46
CA LEU A 148 -7.79 5.73 -5.43
C LEU A 148 -6.81 6.83 -5.04
N ARG A 149 -6.10 7.40 -6.01
CA ARG A 149 -5.28 8.61 -5.86
C ARG A 149 -5.17 9.32 -7.22
N PHE A 150 -5.13 10.63 -7.22
CA PHE A 150 -4.69 11.38 -8.39
C PHE A 150 -3.17 11.38 -8.47
N GLY A 151 -2.66 11.11 -9.67
CA GLY A 151 -1.24 11.24 -9.97
C GLY A 151 -0.82 12.68 -10.27
N PRO A 152 0.49 12.96 -10.27
CA PRO A 152 1.01 14.29 -10.60
C PRO A 152 0.69 14.72 -12.04
N ASP A 153 0.29 13.79 -12.90
CA ASP A 153 -0.16 14.00 -14.26
C ASP A 153 -1.67 14.33 -14.38
N GLY A 154 -2.37 14.48 -13.25
CA GLY A 154 -3.78 14.83 -13.19
C GLY A 154 -4.76 13.69 -13.51
N HIS A 155 -4.28 12.46 -13.76
CA HIS A 155 -5.14 11.31 -13.99
C HIS A 155 -5.46 10.58 -12.68
N LEU A 156 -6.61 9.90 -12.67
CA LEU A 156 -7.02 9.07 -11.55
C LEU A 156 -6.40 7.68 -11.68
N TYR A 157 -5.72 7.23 -10.63
CA TYR A 157 -5.16 5.89 -10.52
C TYR A 157 -5.97 5.06 -9.55
N ALA A 158 -6.13 3.77 -9.89
CA ALA A 158 -6.83 2.84 -9.03
C ALA A 158 -6.06 1.51 -8.92
N GLY A 159 -5.75 1.10 -7.70
CA GLY A 159 -5.28 -0.24 -7.41
C GLY A 159 -6.45 -1.21 -7.35
N THR A 160 -6.40 -2.31 -8.12
CA THR A 160 -7.45 -3.33 -8.11
C THR A 160 -6.93 -4.65 -7.54
N GLY A 161 -7.84 -5.47 -7.03
CA GLY A 161 -7.57 -6.84 -6.68
C GLY A 161 -7.88 -7.78 -7.84
N ASP A 162 -7.36 -9.01 -7.79
CA ASP A 162 -7.62 -10.05 -8.77
C ASP A 162 -9.05 -10.66 -8.64
N GLY A 163 -9.82 -10.26 -7.61
CA GLY A 163 -11.15 -10.80 -7.33
C GLY A 163 -11.11 -12.28 -6.90
N GLN A 164 -10.03 -12.72 -6.25
CA GLN A 164 -9.75 -14.11 -5.87
C GLN A 164 -9.63 -15.08 -7.07
N ASN A 165 -9.34 -14.53 -8.25
CA ASN A 165 -9.00 -15.30 -9.46
C ASN A 165 -7.71 -14.73 -10.07
N GLY A 166 -6.58 -15.39 -9.78
CA GLY A 166 -5.26 -14.94 -10.24
C GLY A 166 -5.14 -14.80 -11.76
N GLY A 167 -5.93 -15.54 -12.55
CA GLY A 167 -5.98 -15.41 -14.01
C GLY A 167 -6.37 -14.00 -14.48
N ASN A 168 -7.16 -13.28 -13.69
CA ASN A 168 -7.52 -11.89 -13.99
C ASN A 168 -6.28 -10.98 -14.09
N ALA A 169 -5.27 -11.22 -13.26
CA ALA A 169 -4.07 -10.39 -13.22
C ALA A 169 -3.26 -10.44 -14.54
N GLN A 170 -3.28 -11.56 -15.24
CA GLN A 170 -2.57 -11.75 -16.52
C GLN A 170 -3.46 -11.49 -17.75
N ASN A 171 -4.78 -11.53 -17.60
CA ASN A 171 -5.72 -11.26 -18.68
C ASN A 171 -5.77 -9.75 -18.97
N ASP A 172 -5.31 -9.33 -20.15
CA ASP A 172 -5.27 -7.93 -20.57
C ASP A 172 -6.65 -7.25 -20.69
N ASN A 173 -7.71 -8.03 -20.88
CA ASN A 173 -9.08 -7.55 -20.97
C ASN A 173 -9.79 -7.48 -19.62
N SER A 174 -9.17 -8.01 -18.54
CA SER A 174 -9.68 -7.90 -17.18
C SER A 174 -9.15 -6.63 -16.51
N LEU A 175 -9.99 -5.97 -15.71
CA LEU A 175 -9.60 -4.86 -14.84
C LEU A 175 -9.10 -5.33 -13.46
N GLY A 176 -9.10 -6.63 -13.18
CA GLY A 176 -8.61 -7.20 -11.93
C GLY A 176 -7.11 -7.45 -11.92
N GLY A 177 -6.47 -7.24 -10.78
CA GLY A 177 -5.02 -7.40 -10.61
C GLY A 177 -4.20 -6.42 -11.43
N LYS A 178 -4.63 -5.16 -11.46
CA LYS A 178 -4.08 -4.07 -12.27
C LYS A 178 -3.85 -2.81 -11.43
N ILE A 179 -3.03 -1.91 -11.95
CA ILE A 179 -3.12 -0.50 -11.62
C ILE A 179 -3.74 0.20 -12.81
N LEU A 180 -4.94 0.75 -12.61
CA LEU A 180 -5.65 1.52 -13.62
C LEU A 180 -5.13 2.95 -13.62
N ARG A 181 -5.16 3.61 -14.81
CA ARG A 181 -4.92 5.04 -14.99
C ARG A 181 -5.93 5.57 -15.99
N ILE A 182 -6.82 6.43 -15.53
CA ILE A 182 -8.03 6.85 -16.25
C ILE A 182 -8.23 8.36 -16.14
N ASP A 183 -9.00 8.91 -17.07
CA ASP A 183 -9.49 10.27 -16.97
C ASP A 183 -10.70 10.38 -16.00
N ALA A 184 -11.19 11.58 -15.79
CA ALA A 184 -12.33 11.86 -14.90
C ALA A 184 -13.68 11.27 -15.40
N ASN A 185 -13.71 10.70 -16.60
CA ASN A 185 -14.87 10.02 -17.18
C ASN A 185 -14.70 8.50 -17.25
N GLY A 186 -13.57 7.99 -16.74
CA GLY A 186 -13.29 6.56 -16.71
C GLY A 186 -12.72 6.01 -18.02
N ASN A 187 -12.33 6.86 -18.98
CA ASN A 187 -11.62 6.42 -20.18
C ASN A 187 -10.16 6.15 -19.88
N ALA A 188 -9.52 5.31 -20.70
CA ALA A 188 -8.08 5.09 -20.62
C ALA A 188 -7.33 6.42 -20.80
N ALA A 189 -6.38 6.71 -19.91
CA ALA A 189 -5.54 7.88 -20.07
C ALA A 189 -4.56 7.72 -21.25
N PRO A 190 -4.19 8.80 -21.94
CA PRO A 190 -3.22 8.77 -23.03
C PRO A 190 -1.88 8.13 -22.58
N GLY A 191 -1.28 7.29 -23.43
CA GLY A 191 -0.01 6.60 -23.13
C GLY A 191 -0.15 5.31 -22.34
N ASN A 192 -1.36 4.89 -22.00
CA ASN A 192 -1.58 3.55 -21.44
C ASN A 192 -1.29 2.46 -22.49
N PRO A 193 -0.75 1.30 -22.09
CA PRO A 193 -0.44 0.20 -22.99
C PRO A 193 -1.64 -0.24 -23.84
N GLY A 194 -1.53 -0.16 -25.17
CA GLY A 194 -2.58 -0.56 -26.10
C GLY A 194 -3.91 0.16 -25.91
N GLY A 195 -3.93 1.39 -25.37
CA GLY A 195 -5.15 2.16 -25.12
C GLY A 195 -6.05 1.55 -24.02
N ARG A 196 -5.52 0.65 -23.19
CA ARG A 196 -6.25 0.01 -22.08
C ARG A 196 -6.35 0.93 -20.87
N LYS A 197 -7.31 0.65 -19.99
CA LYS A 197 -7.48 1.45 -18.75
C LYS A 197 -6.37 1.21 -17.71
N TRP A 198 -5.47 0.25 -17.90
CA TRP A 198 -4.40 -0.07 -16.97
C TRP A 198 -3.01 0.32 -17.49
N ILE A 199 -2.10 0.60 -16.55
CA ILE A 199 -0.68 0.89 -16.84
C ILE A 199 0.26 -0.24 -16.44
N SER A 200 -0.15 -1.09 -15.49
CA SER A 200 0.61 -2.28 -15.06
C SER A 200 -0.33 -3.43 -14.74
N LYS A 201 0.21 -4.65 -14.80
CA LYS A 201 -0.53 -5.90 -14.57
C LYS A 201 0.26 -6.88 -13.72
N GLY A 202 -0.37 -8.01 -13.39
CA GLY A 202 0.28 -9.04 -12.60
C GLY A 202 0.32 -8.70 -11.12
N HIS A 203 -0.69 -8.00 -10.62
CA HIS A 203 -0.91 -7.67 -9.22
C HIS A 203 -1.97 -8.58 -8.59
N ARG A 204 -1.88 -8.76 -7.26
CA ARG A 204 -2.83 -9.58 -6.52
C ARG A 204 -3.92 -8.75 -5.83
N ASN A 205 -3.52 -7.79 -5.00
CA ASN A 205 -4.47 -6.99 -4.20
C ASN A 205 -3.85 -5.64 -3.79
N VAL A 206 -3.83 -4.70 -4.72
CA VAL A 206 -3.18 -3.39 -4.55
C VAL A 206 -4.02 -2.48 -3.67
N GLN A 207 -3.50 -2.09 -2.50
CA GLN A 207 -4.20 -1.23 -1.54
C GLN A 207 -3.48 0.09 -1.21
N GLY A 208 -2.32 0.35 -1.78
CA GLY A 208 -1.59 1.60 -1.59
C GLY A 208 -0.97 2.11 -2.87
N LEU A 209 -1.04 3.43 -3.09
CA LEU A 209 -0.45 4.15 -4.22
C LEU A 209 0.16 5.45 -3.71
N THR A 210 1.38 5.77 -4.12
CA THR A 210 2.06 7.05 -3.83
C THR A 210 3.08 7.38 -4.91
N TRP A 211 3.59 8.61 -4.92
CA TRP A 211 4.58 9.08 -5.89
C TRP A 211 5.80 9.67 -5.21
N VAL A 212 6.96 9.50 -5.86
CA VAL A 212 8.18 10.26 -5.61
C VAL A 212 8.50 11.01 -6.91
N GLY A 213 8.25 12.31 -6.93
CA GLY A 213 8.19 13.04 -8.20
C GLY A 213 7.11 12.44 -9.12
N ASN A 214 7.51 12.02 -10.31
CA ASN A 214 6.59 11.37 -11.27
C ASN A 214 6.61 9.83 -11.20
N GLN A 215 7.42 9.24 -10.32
CA GLN A 215 7.53 7.79 -10.19
C GLN A 215 6.47 7.25 -9.23
N LEU A 216 5.63 6.37 -9.73
CA LEU A 216 4.60 5.67 -8.94
C LEU A 216 5.20 4.50 -8.16
N TYR A 217 4.73 4.33 -6.93
CA TYR A 217 4.97 3.16 -6.08
C TYR A 217 3.64 2.60 -5.56
N ALA A 218 3.60 1.28 -5.41
CA ALA A 218 2.39 0.59 -4.97
C ALA A 218 2.73 -0.51 -3.95
N THR A 219 1.82 -0.70 -2.99
CA THR A 219 1.83 -1.87 -2.11
C THR A 219 0.90 -2.93 -2.67
N ASP A 220 1.35 -4.19 -2.66
CA ASP A 220 0.57 -5.33 -3.11
C ASP A 220 0.55 -6.41 -2.02
N ILE A 221 -0.65 -6.80 -1.59
CA ILE A 221 -0.84 -7.85 -0.59
C ILE A 221 -0.73 -9.20 -1.30
N GLY A 222 0.33 -9.91 -0.98
CA GLY A 222 0.63 -11.21 -1.56
C GLY A 222 -0.17 -12.37 -0.95
N PRO A 223 0.11 -13.59 -1.40
CA PRO A 223 -0.44 -14.80 -0.82
C PRO A 223 0.21 -15.10 0.54
N SER A 224 0.29 -16.34 0.94
CA SER A 224 0.68 -16.77 2.29
C SER A 224 2.10 -16.39 2.75
N ASN A 225 3.00 -15.96 1.86
CA ASN A 225 4.43 -15.81 2.17
C ASN A 225 5.09 -14.50 1.75
N VAL A 226 4.55 -13.75 0.80
CA VAL A 226 5.23 -12.57 0.24
C VAL A 226 4.25 -11.42 0.00
N ASP A 227 4.42 -10.34 0.73
CA ASP A 227 3.86 -9.01 0.44
C ASP A 227 4.90 -8.14 -0.26
N GLU A 228 4.50 -7.15 -1.04
CA GLU A 228 5.39 -6.39 -1.91
C GLU A 228 5.21 -4.88 -1.81
N LEU A 229 6.34 -4.17 -1.93
CA LEU A 229 6.41 -2.77 -2.33
C LEU A 229 7.03 -2.71 -3.72
N ASN A 230 6.28 -2.20 -4.67
CA ASN A 230 6.65 -2.16 -6.08
C ASN A 230 6.92 -0.73 -6.54
N LYS A 231 8.00 -0.55 -7.28
CA LYS A 231 8.19 0.60 -8.16
C LYS A 231 7.47 0.31 -9.46
N ILE A 232 6.51 1.15 -9.84
CA ILE A 232 5.61 0.87 -10.97
C ILE A 232 6.09 1.58 -12.22
N ASP A 233 6.43 0.78 -13.24
CA ASP A 233 6.76 1.24 -14.58
C ASP A 233 5.63 0.89 -15.56
N VAL A 234 5.37 1.79 -16.50
CA VAL A 234 4.28 1.64 -17.48
C VAL A 234 4.52 0.41 -18.37
N GLY A 235 3.49 -0.40 -18.55
CA GLY A 235 3.52 -1.62 -19.38
C GLY A 235 4.12 -2.84 -18.72
N LYS A 236 4.63 -2.74 -17.50
CA LYS A 236 5.28 -3.86 -16.82
C LYS A 236 4.30 -4.85 -16.20
N ASN A 237 4.79 -6.09 -16.09
CA ASN A 237 4.10 -7.23 -15.48
C ASN A 237 4.82 -7.60 -14.17
N TYR A 238 4.08 -7.62 -13.05
CA TYR A 238 4.59 -7.91 -11.71
C TYR A 238 4.43 -9.39 -11.30
N GLY A 239 3.93 -10.21 -12.22
CA GLY A 239 4.08 -11.67 -12.21
C GLY A 239 2.95 -12.47 -11.59
N TRP A 240 2.12 -11.90 -10.72
CA TRP A 240 1.01 -12.67 -10.10
C TRP A 240 0.09 -13.29 -11.18
N PRO A 241 -0.35 -14.56 -11.06
CA PRO A 241 -0.10 -15.51 -9.97
C PRO A 241 1.13 -16.41 -10.12
N SER A 242 1.80 -16.36 -11.28
CA SER A 242 2.89 -17.31 -11.61
C SER A 242 4.22 -16.95 -10.95
N TYR A 243 4.39 -15.69 -10.53
CA TYR A 243 5.63 -15.16 -10.00
C TYR A 243 5.35 -14.19 -8.86
N MET A 244 6.15 -14.24 -7.80
CA MET A 244 5.99 -13.42 -6.60
C MET A 244 7.34 -13.17 -5.95
N GLY A 245 7.51 -11.96 -5.42
CA GLY A 245 8.76 -11.57 -4.77
C GLY A 245 9.92 -11.45 -5.74
N ASN A 246 11.14 -11.62 -5.22
CA ASN A 246 12.36 -11.48 -6.00
C ASN A 246 12.73 -12.78 -6.73
N GLY A 247 13.18 -12.66 -7.97
CA GLY A 247 13.68 -13.77 -8.74
C GLY A 247 14.36 -13.33 -10.03
N SER A 248 14.74 -14.28 -10.88
CA SER A 248 15.56 -14.06 -12.08
C SER A 248 14.78 -14.10 -13.40
N ASN A 249 13.46 -14.23 -13.37
CA ASN A 249 12.68 -14.29 -14.61
C ASN A 249 12.52 -12.88 -15.22
N PRO A 250 13.13 -12.58 -16.39
CA PRO A 250 13.12 -11.24 -16.98
C PRO A 250 11.74 -10.83 -17.54
N ALA A 251 10.79 -11.76 -17.65
CA ALA A 251 9.42 -11.45 -18.07
C ALA A 251 8.64 -10.67 -17.00
N TYR A 252 9.13 -10.65 -15.76
CA TYR A 252 8.45 -10.02 -14.63
C TYR A 252 9.35 -8.99 -13.95
N THR A 253 8.72 -8.00 -13.34
CA THR A 253 9.41 -6.94 -12.59
C THR A 253 9.43 -7.28 -11.11
N ASN A 254 10.62 -7.28 -10.52
CA ASN A 254 10.79 -7.55 -9.09
C ASN A 254 10.33 -6.36 -8.24
N PRO A 255 9.78 -6.63 -7.04
CA PRO A 255 9.54 -5.60 -6.05
C PRO A 255 10.84 -4.99 -5.53
N ILE A 256 10.77 -3.77 -5.01
CA ILE A 256 11.91 -3.13 -4.33
C ILE A 256 12.03 -3.58 -2.87
N LYS A 257 10.96 -4.13 -2.29
CA LYS A 257 10.95 -4.73 -0.97
C LYS A 257 9.89 -5.80 -0.88
N THR A 258 10.20 -6.85 -0.12
CA THR A 258 9.25 -7.90 0.26
C THR A 258 9.16 -8.04 1.77
N TRP A 259 8.04 -8.56 2.23
CA TRP A 259 7.82 -8.96 3.63
C TRP A 259 7.12 -10.30 3.69
N PRO A 260 7.35 -11.10 4.74
CA PRO A 260 6.44 -12.18 5.08
C PRO A 260 5.03 -11.60 5.35
N THR A 261 3.99 -12.24 4.85
CA THR A 261 2.60 -11.78 5.04
C THR A 261 2.15 -11.80 6.50
N SER A 262 2.84 -12.58 7.36
CA SER A 262 2.67 -12.55 8.81
C SER A 262 3.11 -11.22 9.46
N GLN A 263 3.95 -10.44 8.78
CA GLN A 263 4.56 -9.23 9.33
C GLN A 263 3.90 -7.94 8.85
N ALA A 264 3.54 -7.83 7.57
CA ALA A 264 3.10 -6.57 6.98
C ALA A 264 1.63 -6.54 6.59
N THR A 265 1.21 -7.29 5.58
CA THR A 265 -0.06 -7.09 4.90
C THR A 265 -0.25 -5.59 4.59
N PRO A 266 0.59 -5.03 3.67
CA PRO A 266 0.68 -3.59 3.46
C PRO A 266 -0.57 -3.04 2.79
N SER A 267 -1.08 -1.91 3.27
CA SER A 267 -2.24 -1.23 2.72
C SER A 267 -1.84 0.15 2.19
N GLY A 268 -2.43 1.24 2.67
CA GLY A 268 -2.08 2.58 2.21
C GLY A 268 -0.60 2.92 2.37
N ILE A 269 -0.12 3.83 1.54
CA ILE A 269 1.26 4.30 1.54
C ILE A 269 1.31 5.80 1.27
N ALA A 270 2.12 6.54 2.00
CA ALA A 270 2.48 7.92 1.74
C ALA A 270 3.99 8.06 1.52
N TYR A 271 4.38 8.96 0.61
CA TYR A 271 5.73 9.51 0.59
C TYR A 271 5.72 10.82 1.35
N TYR A 272 6.46 10.87 2.45
CA TYR A 272 6.47 12.00 3.37
C TYR A 272 7.86 12.18 3.98
N LYS A 273 8.39 13.41 4.00
CA LYS A 273 9.73 13.72 4.53
C LYS A 273 10.82 12.71 4.06
N ASN A 274 10.91 12.53 2.74
CA ASN A 274 11.90 11.65 2.07
C ASN A 274 11.83 10.16 2.46
N SER A 275 10.70 9.69 3.00
CA SER A 275 10.49 8.30 3.36
C SER A 275 9.09 7.82 2.94
N PHE A 276 8.96 6.53 2.66
CA PHE A 276 7.66 5.89 2.60
C PHE A 276 7.17 5.56 4.01
N TYR A 277 5.92 5.88 4.27
CA TYR A 277 5.16 5.43 5.42
C TYR A 277 4.07 4.50 4.91
N ILE A 278 4.09 3.24 5.36
CA ILE A 278 3.27 2.16 4.80
C ILE A 278 2.41 1.59 5.91
N ALA A 279 1.11 1.71 5.76
CA ALA A 279 0.12 1.16 6.68
C ALA A 279 0.18 -0.37 6.70
N SER A 280 0.19 -0.97 7.88
CA SER A 280 0.24 -2.42 8.08
C SER A 280 -1.05 -2.95 8.71
N LEU A 281 -1.72 -3.87 8.03
CA LEU A 281 -2.90 -4.53 8.57
C LEU A 281 -2.56 -5.51 9.71
N LYS A 282 -1.27 -5.83 9.88
CA LYS A 282 -0.72 -6.56 11.03
C LYS A 282 -0.34 -5.65 12.20
N GLY A 283 -0.64 -4.36 12.08
CA GLY A 283 -0.38 -3.34 13.10
C GLY A 283 0.91 -2.57 12.88
N GLY A 284 0.91 -1.30 13.29
CA GLY A 284 2.00 -0.36 13.12
C GLY A 284 2.13 0.18 11.68
N THR A 285 3.18 0.92 11.45
CA THR A 285 3.54 1.54 10.18
C THR A 285 4.97 1.13 9.83
N TYR A 286 5.26 0.84 8.57
CA TYR A 286 6.64 0.69 8.10
C TYR A 286 7.14 2.04 7.60
N LYS A 287 8.34 2.43 8.03
CA LYS A 287 9.08 3.58 7.47
C LYS A 287 10.25 3.03 6.67
N THR A 288 10.29 3.35 5.38
CA THR A 288 11.37 2.91 4.49
C THR A 288 11.81 4.06 3.59
N ASN A 289 13.06 4.00 3.12
CA ASN A 289 13.51 4.87 2.04
C ASN A 289 13.00 4.37 0.68
N THR A 290 13.33 5.08 -0.39
CA THR A 290 12.90 4.78 -1.76
C THR A 290 13.53 3.51 -2.36
N SER A 291 14.56 2.94 -1.72
CA SER A 291 15.13 1.63 -2.07
C SER A 291 14.51 0.47 -1.26
N GLY A 292 13.52 0.75 -0.40
CA GLY A 292 12.87 -0.26 0.44
C GLY A 292 13.59 -0.58 1.75
N SER A 293 14.75 0.07 2.03
CA SER A 293 15.45 -0.12 3.30
C SER A 293 14.73 0.61 4.44
N GLY A 294 14.58 -0.05 5.56
CA GLY A 294 13.88 0.47 6.73
C GLY A 294 13.11 -0.62 7.45
N GLY A 295 12.39 -0.22 8.48
CA GLY A 295 11.73 -1.13 9.39
C GLY A 295 10.36 -0.68 9.86
N LYS A 296 9.79 -1.47 10.75
CA LYS A 296 8.51 -1.18 11.38
C LYS A 296 8.70 -0.14 12.48
N ILE A 297 7.86 0.88 12.46
CA ILE A 297 7.73 1.83 13.56
C ILE A 297 6.40 1.56 14.26
N TYR A 298 6.44 1.55 15.58
CA TYR A 298 5.24 1.32 16.37
C TYR A 298 4.53 2.63 16.62
N THR A 299 3.25 2.70 16.22
CA THR A 299 2.38 3.84 16.53
C THR A 299 1.51 3.58 17.77
N GLY A 300 1.57 2.36 18.34
CA GLY A 300 0.73 1.94 19.46
C GLY A 300 -0.75 1.70 19.12
N GLN A 301 -1.14 1.85 17.84
CA GLN A 301 -2.54 1.89 17.41
C GLN A 301 -3.05 0.59 16.78
N GLY A 302 -2.26 -0.48 16.80
CA GLY A 302 -2.64 -1.74 16.16
C GLY A 302 -2.71 -1.60 14.63
N ARG A 303 -3.77 -2.15 14.03
CA ARG A 303 -3.97 -2.18 12.58
C ARG A 303 -4.08 -0.79 11.97
N THR A 304 -3.23 -0.47 10.99
CA THR A 304 -3.32 0.75 10.20
C THR A 304 -3.81 0.43 8.78
N ARG A 305 -4.60 1.35 8.19
CA ARG A 305 -5.26 1.14 6.89
C ARG A 305 -4.75 2.07 5.81
N ASP A 306 -4.49 3.33 6.13
CA ASP A 306 -4.02 4.32 5.17
C ASP A 306 -3.01 5.25 5.82
N GLU A 307 -2.06 5.72 5.01
CA GLU A 307 -1.10 6.75 5.35
C GLU A 307 -1.18 7.82 4.27
N VAL A 308 -1.30 9.08 4.65
CA VAL A 308 -1.44 10.19 3.71
C VAL A 308 -0.65 11.40 4.19
N ALA A 309 0.12 12.02 3.30
CA ALA A 309 0.71 13.33 3.56
C ALA A 309 -0.38 14.40 3.46
N GLY A 310 -0.70 15.04 4.57
CA GLY A 310 -1.74 16.07 4.62
C GLY A 310 -1.26 17.43 4.13
N PRO A 311 -2.18 18.31 3.70
CA PRO A 311 -1.85 19.68 3.30
C PRO A 311 -1.41 20.56 4.47
N ASP A 312 -1.62 20.11 5.70
CA ASP A 312 -1.14 20.71 6.95
C ASP A 312 0.33 20.38 7.27
N GLY A 313 1.00 19.67 6.34
CA GLY A 313 2.39 19.24 6.52
C GLY A 313 2.57 18.07 7.49
N LYS A 314 1.48 17.40 7.89
CA LYS A 314 1.51 16.24 8.79
C LYS A 314 1.27 14.93 8.03
N LEU A 315 1.74 13.83 8.61
CA LEU A 315 1.36 12.50 8.20
C LEU A 315 0.01 12.15 8.87
N TRP A 316 -0.96 11.77 8.06
CA TRP A 316 -2.27 11.29 8.50
C TRP A 316 -2.27 9.76 8.52
N VAL A 317 -2.64 9.19 9.66
CA VAL A 317 -2.66 7.73 9.91
C VAL A 317 -4.09 7.28 10.15
N VAL A 318 -4.60 6.42 9.28
CA VAL A 318 -5.98 5.91 9.35
C VAL A 318 -5.96 4.50 9.94
N THR A 319 -6.74 4.31 11.00
CA THR A 319 -7.04 3.01 11.57
C THR A 319 -8.54 2.70 11.41
N PRO A 320 -8.99 1.46 11.60
CA PRO A 320 -10.41 1.16 11.47
C PRO A 320 -11.34 2.03 12.32
N GLY A 321 -10.91 2.38 13.52
CA GLY A 321 -11.74 3.12 14.50
C GLY A 321 -11.37 4.57 14.70
N SER A 322 -10.26 5.05 14.14
CA SER A 322 -9.74 6.39 14.44
C SER A 322 -8.86 6.93 13.32
N ILE A 323 -8.70 8.24 13.29
CA ILE A 323 -7.71 8.94 12.45
C ILE A 323 -6.79 9.73 13.36
N TYR A 324 -5.50 9.74 13.04
CA TYR A 324 -4.43 10.41 13.76
C TYR A 324 -3.60 11.26 12.83
N THR A 325 -2.86 12.21 13.40
CA THR A 325 -1.81 12.96 12.72
C THR A 325 -0.48 12.78 13.44
N ALA A 326 0.61 12.87 12.69
CA ALA A 326 1.97 12.82 13.20
C ALA A 326 2.85 13.81 12.45
N ASP A 327 3.84 14.36 13.15
CA ASP A 327 4.79 15.32 12.52
C ASP A 327 5.88 14.60 11.71
N GLY A 328 6.00 13.30 11.80
CA GLY A 328 6.99 12.45 11.12
C GLY A 328 8.43 12.85 11.49
N ASN A 329 9.16 11.97 12.13
CA ASN A 329 10.58 12.14 12.46
C ASN A 329 11.48 11.73 11.29
#